data_6e571adeea852a19d72fbf0ac6516ee3
#
_entry.id   6e571adeea852a19d72fbf0ac6516ee3
#
_cell.length_a   1.000
_cell.length_b   1.000
_cell.length_c   1.000
_cell.angle_alpha   90.00
_cell.angle_beta   90.00
_cell.angle_gamma   90.00
#
_symmetry.space_group_name_H-M   'P 1'
#
loop_
_entity.id
_entity.type
_entity.pdbx_description
1 polymer ?
#
loop_
_entity_poly.entity_id
_entity_poly.type
_entity_poly.pdbx_seq_one_letter_code
_entity_poly.pdbx_strand_id
1 'polypeptide(L)'
;DALNSSEAGRGYLTRYERAIAGKTQEQFKLETDEWQTRFDAWNANIAAAKEADPDVTWDTLNEQYGACPWPPPVTPTSQYRPTGPFRAMLERIAPYSLAGFLWYQGEEDEPYCGSYRELLGMLIGEWRAIWSENLPFLIVQLPQWIDKKVDETEGDPMLWPVLREAQWDAAQSIDNVYVICTIDCGEYDNIHPVDKRTPGERLADCAL
;
A
#
# COMPACT_ATOMS: atom_id res chain seq x y z
N ASP A 1 -7.36 19.25 4.98
CA ASP A 1 -8.46 19.29 5.97
C ASP A 1 -9.35 18.03 5.96
N ALA A 2 -9.37 17.25 4.86
CA ALA A 2 -10.19 16.06 4.75
C ALA A 2 -9.91 15.04 5.87
N LEU A 3 -8.65 14.73 6.17
CA LEU A 3 -8.30 13.79 7.24
C LEU A 3 -8.90 14.19 8.62
N ASN A 4 -9.03 15.48 8.91
CA ASN A 4 -9.65 15.93 10.16
C ASN A 4 -11.17 15.75 10.19
N SER A 5 -11.82 15.61 9.04
CA SER A 5 -13.28 15.53 8.94
C SER A 5 -13.84 14.15 9.34
N SER A 6 -13.01 13.12 9.43
CA SER A 6 -13.43 11.75 9.68
C SER A 6 -12.74 11.12 10.89
N GLU A 7 -13.31 10.04 11.43
CA GLU A 7 -12.71 9.28 12.53
C GLU A 7 -11.46 8.54 12.05
N ALA A 8 -11.52 7.87 10.89
CA ALA A 8 -10.41 7.17 10.29
C ALA A 8 -9.23 8.10 10.00
N GLY A 9 -9.50 9.28 9.43
CA GLY A 9 -8.48 10.30 9.15
C GLY A 9 -7.82 10.84 10.42
N ARG A 10 -8.60 11.17 11.45
CA ARG A 10 -8.06 11.58 12.76
C ARG A 10 -7.25 10.46 13.42
N GLY A 11 -7.66 9.20 13.28
CA GLY A 11 -6.91 8.04 13.74
C GLY A 11 -5.52 7.96 13.07
N TYR A 12 -5.47 8.15 11.76
CA TYR A 12 -4.21 8.22 11.00
C TYR A 12 -3.31 9.36 11.48
N LEU A 13 -3.85 10.57 11.62
CA LEU A 13 -3.09 11.73 12.12
C LEU A 13 -2.53 11.47 13.52
N THR A 14 -3.33 10.92 14.41
CA THR A 14 -2.90 10.60 15.79
C THR A 14 -1.77 9.56 15.80
N ARG A 15 -1.83 8.53 14.96
CA ARG A 15 -0.73 7.56 14.83
C ARG A 15 0.56 8.22 14.36
N TYR A 16 0.47 9.07 13.34
CA TYR A 16 1.62 9.82 12.84
C TYR A 16 2.23 10.72 13.92
N GLU A 17 1.40 11.53 14.58
CA GLU A 17 1.83 12.43 15.65
C GLU A 17 2.55 11.68 16.78
N ARG A 18 2.03 10.52 17.18
CA ARG A 18 2.67 9.66 18.19
C ARG A 18 4.02 9.12 17.73
N ALA A 19 4.13 8.76 16.45
CA ALA A 19 5.37 8.21 15.90
C ALA A 19 6.51 9.22 15.85
N ILE A 20 6.20 10.52 15.75
CA ILE A 20 7.21 11.58 15.69
C ILE A 20 7.38 12.35 17.02
N ALA A 21 6.49 12.16 17.99
CA ALA A 21 6.47 12.93 19.24
C ALA A 21 7.77 12.79 20.02
N GLY A 22 8.30 13.92 20.49
CA GLY A 22 9.46 13.98 21.39
C GLY A 22 10.80 13.67 20.75
N LYS A 23 10.86 13.43 19.43
CA LYS A 23 12.11 13.15 18.71
C LYS A 23 12.75 14.41 18.13
N THR A 24 14.07 14.48 18.18
CA THR A 24 14.86 15.54 17.52
C THR A 24 15.20 15.19 16.09
N GLN A 25 15.68 16.16 15.30
CA GLN A 25 16.14 15.93 13.93
C GLN A 25 17.32 14.95 13.87
N GLU A 26 18.20 14.99 14.85
CA GLU A 26 19.34 14.08 14.96
C GLU A 26 18.86 12.65 15.20
N GLN A 27 17.83 12.46 16.04
CA GLN A 27 17.22 11.14 16.29
C GLN A 27 16.56 10.57 15.05
N PHE A 28 15.78 11.38 14.31
CA PHE A 28 15.21 10.94 13.03
C PHE A 28 16.28 10.54 12.03
N LYS A 29 17.36 11.33 11.94
CA LYS A 29 18.47 11.01 11.07
C LYS A 29 19.13 9.69 11.44
N LEU A 30 19.44 9.51 12.73
CA LEU A 30 20.05 8.28 13.22
C LEU A 30 19.19 7.04 12.92
N GLU A 31 17.90 7.08 13.27
CA GLU A 31 16.96 5.98 12.99
C GLU A 31 16.88 5.66 11.49
N THR A 32 16.88 6.69 10.63
CA THR A 32 16.85 6.52 9.18
C THR A 32 18.14 5.91 8.65
N ASP A 33 19.30 6.40 9.10
CA ASP A 33 20.62 5.89 8.68
C ASP A 33 20.82 4.43 9.11
N GLU A 34 20.39 4.07 10.34
CA GLU A 34 20.43 2.70 10.85
C GLU A 34 19.50 1.77 10.06
N TRP A 35 18.29 2.23 9.76
CA TRP A 35 17.35 1.48 8.92
C TRP A 35 17.92 1.29 7.51
N GLN A 36 18.42 2.35 6.86
CA GLN A 36 18.98 2.29 5.52
C GLN A 36 20.14 1.29 5.44
N THR A 37 21.03 1.31 6.43
CA THR A 37 22.16 0.38 6.51
C THR A 37 21.67 -1.09 6.54
N ARG A 38 20.66 -1.38 7.33
CA ARG A 38 20.08 -2.75 7.40
C ARG A 38 19.38 -3.13 6.11
N PHE A 39 18.64 -2.21 5.52
CA PHE A 39 17.90 -2.42 4.28
C PHE A 39 18.84 -2.67 3.10
N ASP A 40 19.92 -1.88 2.98
CA ASP A 40 20.92 -2.04 1.92
C ASP A 40 21.67 -3.38 2.06
N ALA A 41 22.04 -3.76 3.27
CA ALA A 41 22.66 -5.05 3.54
C ALA A 41 21.74 -6.22 3.19
N TRP A 42 20.46 -6.14 3.55
CA TRP A 42 19.45 -7.13 3.22
C TRP A 42 19.28 -7.24 1.69
N ASN A 43 19.11 -6.12 0.98
CA ASN A 43 18.98 -6.10 -0.47
C ASN A 43 20.20 -6.70 -1.18
N ALA A 44 21.42 -6.40 -0.72
CA ALA A 44 22.65 -6.95 -1.28
C ALA A 44 22.70 -8.47 -1.12
N ASN A 45 22.32 -9.00 0.05
CA ASN A 45 22.26 -10.43 0.31
C ASN A 45 21.23 -11.13 -0.58
N ILE A 46 20.03 -10.56 -0.71
CA ILE A 46 18.97 -11.09 -1.58
C ILE A 46 19.42 -11.10 -3.05
N ALA A 47 20.02 -10.00 -3.51
CA ALA A 47 20.51 -9.90 -4.88
C ALA A 47 21.60 -10.96 -5.19
N ALA A 48 22.57 -11.13 -4.28
CA ALA A 48 23.63 -12.14 -4.43
C ALA A 48 23.07 -13.57 -4.41
N ALA A 49 22.09 -13.85 -3.55
CA ALA A 49 21.48 -15.18 -3.49
C ALA A 49 20.71 -15.52 -4.77
N LYS A 50 19.96 -14.56 -5.31
CA LYS A 50 19.20 -14.72 -6.57
C LYS A 50 20.13 -14.80 -7.80
N GLU A 51 21.28 -14.16 -7.76
CA GLU A 51 22.31 -14.30 -8.81
C GLU A 51 22.93 -15.71 -8.78
N ALA A 52 23.18 -16.24 -7.58
CA ALA A 52 23.74 -17.57 -7.39
C ALA A 52 22.73 -18.69 -7.71
N ASP A 53 21.48 -18.51 -7.36
CA ASP A 53 20.36 -19.43 -7.61
C ASP A 53 19.11 -18.64 -8.01
N PRO A 54 18.81 -18.52 -9.32
CA PRO A 54 17.63 -17.81 -9.81
C PRO A 54 16.29 -18.42 -9.36
N ASP A 55 16.28 -19.70 -8.95
CA ASP A 55 15.08 -20.42 -8.51
C ASP A 55 14.95 -20.46 -6.99
N VAL A 56 15.82 -19.74 -6.24
CA VAL A 56 15.76 -19.68 -4.78
C VAL A 56 14.41 -19.13 -4.32
N THR A 57 13.79 -19.82 -3.38
CA THR A 57 12.48 -19.45 -2.85
C THR A 57 12.59 -18.33 -1.80
N TRP A 58 11.50 -17.59 -1.61
CA TRP A 58 11.42 -16.58 -0.56
C TRP A 58 11.51 -17.18 0.85
N ASP A 59 10.99 -18.39 1.07
CA ASP A 59 11.16 -19.11 2.33
C ASP A 59 12.64 -19.30 2.67
N THR A 60 13.42 -19.82 1.72
CA THR A 60 14.87 -19.99 1.89
C THR A 60 15.59 -18.66 2.16
N LEU A 61 15.21 -17.61 1.42
CA LEU A 61 15.79 -16.28 1.61
C LEU A 61 15.46 -15.68 2.99
N ASN A 62 14.21 -15.83 3.44
CA ASN A 62 13.78 -15.37 4.75
C ASN A 62 14.40 -16.17 5.90
N GLU A 63 14.58 -17.47 5.74
CA GLU A 63 15.29 -18.29 6.73
C GLU A 63 16.77 -17.89 6.87
N GLN A 64 17.42 -17.58 5.75
CA GLN A 64 18.85 -17.27 5.73
C GLN A 64 19.17 -15.84 6.10
N TYR A 65 18.36 -14.86 5.66
CA TYR A 65 18.65 -13.42 5.77
C TYR A 65 17.64 -12.66 6.63
N GLY A 66 16.60 -13.33 7.11
CA GLY A 66 15.49 -12.69 7.81
C GLY A 66 14.51 -11.96 6.89
N ALA A 67 13.40 -11.52 7.47
CA ALA A 67 12.41 -10.73 6.75
C ALA A 67 12.98 -9.37 6.32
N CYS A 68 12.44 -8.85 5.23
CA CYS A 68 12.75 -7.49 4.78
C CYS A 68 12.58 -6.48 5.93
N PRO A 69 13.58 -5.62 6.23
CA PRO A 69 13.46 -4.60 7.27
C PRO A 69 12.56 -3.44 6.85
N TRP A 70 11.33 -3.74 6.52
CA TRP A 70 10.27 -2.82 6.13
C TRP A 70 9.24 -2.68 7.27
N PRO A 71 8.58 -1.54 7.47
CA PRO A 71 8.72 -0.25 6.76
C PRO A 71 9.88 0.62 7.29
N PRO A 72 10.27 1.68 6.56
CA PRO A 72 11.22 2.68 7.06
C PRO A 72 10.64 3.49 8.21
N PRO A 73 11.49 4.16 9.01
CA PRO A 73 11.04 5.01 10.11
C PRO A 73 10.11 6.13 9.65
N VAL A 74 9.07 6.38 10.43
CA VAL A 74 8.18 7.53 10.23
C VAL A 74 8.89 8.80 10.71
N THR A 75 9.05 9.77 9.81
CA THR A 75 9.68 11.05 10.11
C THR A 75 8.85 12.22 9.55
N PRO A 76 9.10 13.46 9.96
CA PRO A 76 8.42 14.63 9.39
C PRO A 76 8.64 14.84 7.88
N THR A 77 9.64 14.16 7.30
CA THR A 77 9.98 14.26 5.87
C THR A 77 9.76 12.97 5.09
N SER A 78 9.38 11.88 5.76
CA SER A 78 9.13 10.59 5.10
C SER A 78 7.86 10.62 4.24
N GLN A 79 7.73 9.63 3.37
CA GLN A 79 6.51 9.42 2.56
C GLN A 79 5.27 9.16 3.42
N TYR A 80 5.43 8.72 4.66
CA TYR A 80 4.33 8.44 5.61
C TYR A 80 3.78 9.70 6.29
N ARG A 81 4.40 10.87 6.08
CA ARG A 81 3.84 12.10 6.62
C ARG A 81 2.48 12.40 5.98
N PRO A 82 1.50 12.90 6.74
CA PRO A 82 0.20 13.28 6.19
C PRO A 82 0.33 14.22 4.99
N THR A 83 -0.39 13.93 3.93
CA THR A 83 -0.39 14.69 2.66
C THR A 83 0.95 14.78 1.93
N GLY A 84 1.99 14.05 2.36
CA GLY A 84 3.32 14.09 1.76
C GLY A 84 3.33 13.76 0.27
N PRO A 85 2.91 12.55 -0.14
CA PRO A 85 2.81 12.16 -1.55
C PRO A 85 1.83 13.04 -2.34
N PHE A 86 0.72 13.46 -1.72
CA PHE A 86 -0.24 14.36 -2.35
C PHE A 86 0.45 15.64 -2.84
N ARG A 87 1.15 16.36 -1.96
CA ARG A 87 1.82 17.61 -2.30
C ARG A 87 3.06 17.44 -3.17
N ALA A 88 3.82 16.35 -2.95
CA ALA A 88 5.07 16.13 -3.66
C ALA A 88 4.88 15.59 -5.08
N MET A 89 3.78 14.88 -5.34
CA MET A 89 3.52 14.17 -6.58
C MET A 89 2.22 14.61 -7.24
N LEU A 90 1.08 14.46 -6.59
CA LEU A 90 -0.23 14.63 -7.20
C LEU A 90 -0.51 16.08 -7.63
N GLU A 91 -0.26 17.05 -6.77
CA GLU A 91 -0.43 18.47 -7.10
C GLU A 91 0.42 18.91 -8.31
N ARG A 92 1.52 18.22 -8.58
CA ARG A 92 2.41 18.54 -9.70
C ARG A 92 1.90 18.03 -11.04
N ILE A 93 1.11 16.97 -11.04
CA ILE A 93 0.54 16.40 -12.27
C ILE A 93 -0.89 16.89 -12.53
N ALA A 94 -1.50 17.57 -11.58
CA ALA A 94 -2.86 18.09 -11.69
C ALA A 94 -3.18 18.89 -12.97
N PRO A 95 -2.23 19.62 -13.60
CA PRO A 95 -2.51 20.30 -14.88
C PRO A 95 -2.73 19.36 -16.07
N TYR A 96 -2.30 18.09 -15.97
CA TYR A 96 -2.46 17.15 -17.10
C TYR A 96 -3.87 16.59 -17.15
N SER A 97 -4.44 16.51 -18.36
CA SER A 97 -5.72 15.85 -18.58
C SER A 97 -5.61 14.36 -18.34
N LEU A 98 -6.57 13.80 -17.62
CA LEU A 98 -6.67 12.37 -17.31
C LEU A 98 -7.99 11.81 -17.83
N ALA A 99 -7.98 10.55 -18.24
CA ALA A 99 -9.20 9.80 -18.56
C ALA A 99 -9.78 9.12 -17.29
N GLY A 100 -8.97 8.90 -16.27
CA GLY A 100 -9.34 8.24 -15.04
C GLY A 100 -8.13 7.83 -14.22
N PHE A 101 -8.37 7.12 -13.13
CA PHE A 101 -7.33 6.62 -12.22
C PHE A 101 -7.38 5.09 -12.16
N LEU A 102 -6.21 4.47 -12.19
CA LEU A 102 -6.01 3.06 -11.87
C LEU A 102 -5.42 2.98 -10.47
N TRP A 103 -6.08 2.26 -9.56
CA TRP A 103 -5.69 2.16 -8.16
C TRP A 103 -5.37 0.71 -7.79
N TYR A 104 -4.10 0.43 -7.56
CA TYR A 104 -3.62 -0.88 -7.12
C TYR A 104 -2.77 -0.67 -5.86
N GLN A 105 -3.37 -0.81 -4.69
CA GLN A 105 -2.76 -0.54 -3.39
C GLN A 105 -3.64 -1.14 -2.28
N GLY A 106 -3.08 -1.36 -1.11
CA GLY A 106 -3.80 -1.75 0.10
C GLY A 106 -2.99 -2.61 1.05
N GLU A 107 -1.90 -3.20 0.59
CA GLU A 107 -1.12 -4.21 1.31
C GLU A 107 -0.66 -3.72 2.69
N GLU A 108 -0.11 -2.51 2.77
CA GLU A 108 0.33 -1.87 4.02
C GLU A 108 -0.84 -1.45 4.94
N ASP A 109 -2.05 -1.41 4.41
CA ASP A 109 -3.24 -1.02 5.18
C ASP A 109 -3.92 -2.23 5.84
N GLU A 110 -3.43 -3.46 5.65
CA GLU A 110 -4.00 -4.66 6.25
C GLU A 110 -4.21 -4.52 7.76
N PRO A 111 -3.25 -4.07 8.58
CA PRO A 111 -3.44 -3.89 10.01
C PRO A 111 -4.50 -2.83 10.37
N TYR A 112 -4.90 -2.02 9.39
CA TYR A 112 -5.87 -0.93 9.54
C TYR A 112 -7.08 -1.10 8.61
N CYS A 113 -7.36 -2.30 8.16
CA CYS A 113 -8.40 -2.62 7.17
C CYS A 113 -9.77 -2.03 7.52
N GLY A 114 -10.12 -1.94 8.80
CA GLY A 114 -11.37 -1.33 9.26
C GLY A 114 -11.56 0.15 8.93
N SER A 115 -10.49 0.89 8.64
CA SER A 115 -10.55 2.30 8.22
C SER A 115 -10.34 2.50 6.72
N TYR A 116 -9.92 1.45 6.00
CA TYR A 116 -9.51 1.54 4.61
C TYR A 116 -10.60 2.08 3.68
N ARG A 117 -11.84 1.57 3.80
CA ARG A 117 -12.97 2.01 2.96
C ARG A 117 -13.22 3.52 3.08
N GLU A 118 -13.22 4.05 4.30
CA GLU A 118 -13.44 5.47 4.55
C GLU A 118 -12.30 6.31 3.97
N LEU A 119 -11.05 5.92 4.22
CA LEU A 119 -9.87 6.62 3.70
C LEU A 119 -9.78 6.57 2.18
N LEU A 120 -10.10 5.43 1.55
CA LEU A 120 -10.17 5.30 0.10
C LEU A 120 -11.25 6.21 -0.50
N GLY A 121 -12.43 6.26 0.11
CA GLY A 121 -13.50 7.17 -0.33
C GLY A 121 -13.09 8.63 -0.26
N MET A 122 -12.40 9.02 0.81
CA MET A 122 -11.84 10.38 0.95
C MET A 122 -10.79 10.68 -0.11
N LEU A 123 -9.87 9.74 -0.36
CA LEU A 123 -8.85 9.89 -1.39
C LEU A 123 -9.47 10.10 -2.78
N ILE A 124 -10.46 9.30 -3.15
CA ILE A 124 -11.20 9.44 -4.42
C ILE A 124 -11.82 10.82 -4.54
N GLY A 125 -12.49 11.29 -3.47
CA GLY A 125 -13.10 12.62 -3.43
C GLY A 125 -12.10 13.75 -3.58
N GLU A 126 -11.00 13.71 -2.83
CA GLU A 126 -9.94 14.72 -2.90
C GLU A 126 -9.24 14.73 -4.27
N TRP A 127 -8.99 13.57 -4.88
CA TRP A 127 -8.37 13.52 -6.20
C TRP A 127 -9.29 14.06 -7.28
N ARG A 128 -10.58 13.70 -7.27
CA ARG A 128 -11.57 14.27 -8.19
C ARG A 128 -11.70 15.80 -8.03
N ALA A 129 -11.61 16.31 -6.81
CA ALA A 129 -11.67 17.73 -6.56
C ALA A 129 -10.52 18.52 -7.21
N ILE A 130 -9.30 17.93 -7.31
CA ILE A 130 -8.17 18.58 -7.98
C ILE A 130 -8.46 18.82 -9.46
N TRP A 131 -9.05 17.84 -10.16
CA TRP A 131 -9.41 17.97 -11.57
C TRP A 131 -10.77 18.61 -11.82
N SER A 132 -11.54 18.86 -10.75
CA SER A 132 -12.93 19.36 -10.83
C SER A 132 -13.83 18.51 -11.73
N GLU A 133 -13.55 17.20 -11.79
CA GLU A 133 -14.25 16.22 -12.63
C GLU A 133 -14.53 14.93 -11.86
N ASN A 134 -15.66 14.31 -12.17
CA ASN A 134 -15.99 12.97 -11.64
C ASN A 134 -15.28 11.87 -12.45
N LEU A 135 -13.94 11.90 -12.41
CA LEU A 135 -13.11 10.94 -13.14
C LEU A 135 -13.34 9.51 -12.65
N PRO A 136 -13.38 8.51 -13.56
CA PRO A 136 -13.50 7.12 -13.16
C PRO A 136 -12.30 6.65 -12.34
N PHE A 137 -12.58 5.84 -11.30
CA PHE A 137 -11.59 5.08 -10.54
C PHE A 137 -11.78 3.59 -10.79
N LEU A 138 -10.72 2.94 -11.28
CA LEU A 138 -10.67 1.51 -11.50
C LEU A 138 -9.76 0.89 -10.44
N ILE A 139 -10.35 0.18 -9.49
CA ILE A 139 -9.66 -0.42 -8.37
C ILE A 139 -9.27 -1.86 -8.73
N VAL A 140 -8.01 -2.21 -8.52
CA VAL A 140 -7.57 -3.60 -8.48
C VAL A 140 -7.80 -4.11 -7.07
N GLN A 141 -8.80 -4.98 -6.90
CA GLN A 141 -8.98 -5.68 -5.63
C GLN A 141 -7.78 -6.59 -5.38
N LEU A 142 -7.15 -6.48 -4.22
CA LEU A 142 -5.92 -7.23 -3.91
C LEU A 142 -6.08 -8.73 -4.19
N PRO A 143 -5.04 -9.40 -4.73
CA PRO A 143 -5.06 -10.83 -4.99
C PRO A 143 -5.11 -11.64 -3.69
N GLN A 144 -5.24 -12.95 -3.78
CA GLN A 144 -5.06 -13.80 -2.60
C GLN A 144 -3.62 -13.68 -2.08
N TRP A 145 -3.51 -13.63 -0.79
CA TRP A 145 -2.23 -13.67 -0.07
C TRP A 145 -2.47 -13.99 1.39
N ILE A 146 -1.50 -14.62 2.03
CA ILE A 146 -1.44 -14.84 3.47
C ILE A 146 0.00 -14.77 3.92
N ASP A 147 0.26 -14.21 5.10
CA ASP A 147 1.55 -14.39 5.76
C ASP A 147 1.62 -15.82 6.31
N LYS A 148 2.33 -16.67 5.60
CA LYS A 148 2.46 -18.09 5.92
C LYS A 148 3.00 -18.32 7.34
N LYS A 149 3.94 -17.49 7.78
CA LYS A 149 4.52 -17.62 9.12
C LYS A 149 3.49 -17.28 10.19
N VAL A 150 2.69 -16.24 9.98
CA VAL A 150 1.60 -15.86 10.89
C VAL A 150 0.54 -16.94 10.92
N ASP A 151 0.11 -17.44 9.75
CA ASP A 151 -0.88 -18.52 9.65
C ASP A 151 -0.45 -19.78 10.40
N GLU A 152 0.80 -20.22 10.20
CA GLU A 152 1.35 -21.42 10.84
C GLU A 152 1.54 -21.29 12.37
N THR A 153 1.76 -20.09 12.89
CA THR A 153 2.09 -19.86 14.31
C THR A 153 0.95 -19.30 15.13
N GLU A 154 0.13 -18.44 14.55
CA GLU A 154 -0.89 -17.64 15.25
C GLU A 154 -2.31 -17.84 14.66
N GLY A 155 -2.39 -18.41 13.46
CA GLY A 155 -3.59 -18.48 12.64
C GLY A 155 -3.86 -17.20 11.86
N ASP A 156 -4.58 -17.31 10.74
CA ASP A 156 -4.93 -16.17 9.89
C ASP A 156 -5.86 -15.20 10.65
N PRO A 157 -5.44 -13.93 10.87
CA PRO A 157 -6.27 -12.92 11.53
C PRO A 157 -7.44 -12.45 10.65
N MET A 158 -7.56 -12.93 9.42
CA MET A 158 -8.64 -12.62 8.47
C MET A 158 -8.75 -11.12 8.11
N LEU A 159 -7.66 -10.37 8.22
CA LEU A 159 -7.65 -8.93 7.92
C LEU A 159 -7.62 -8.65 6.42
N TRP A 160 -6.93 -9.51 5.66
CA TRP A 160 -6.85 -9.39 4.21
C TRP A 160 -8.20 -9.53 3.50
N PRO A 161 -9.07 -10.50 3.84
CA PRO A 161 -10.44 -10.54 3.34
C PRO A 161 -11.24 -9.27 3.64
N VAL A 162 -11.11 -8.70 4.84
CA VAL A 162 -11.79 -7.44 5.22
C VAL A 162 -11.32 -6.27 4.36
N LEU A 163 -10.01 -6.18 4.10
CA LEU A 163 -9.45 -5.16 3.22
C LEU A 163 -9.99 -5.29 1.77
N ARG A 164 -10.06 -6.51 1.25
CA ARG A 164 -10.64 -6.80 -0.06
C ARG A 164 -12.13 -6.44 -0.14
N GLU A 165 -12.89 -6.73 0.91
CA GLU A 165 -14.30 -6.33 1.03
C GLU A 165 -14.43 -4.79 1.00
N ALA A 166 -13.57 -4.08 1.73
CA ALA A 166 -13.56 -2.62 1.72
C ALA A 166 -13.30 -2.02 0.32
N GLN A 167 -12.45 -2.65 -0.49
CA GLN A 167 -12.23 -2.26 -1.90
C GLN A 167 -13.49 -2.50 -2.76
N TRP A 168 -14.16 -3.62 -2.57
CA TRP A 168 -15.44 -3.92 -3.22
C TRP A 168 -16.52 -2.92 -2.83
N ASP A 169 -16.69 -2.66 -1.55
CA ASP A 169 -17.69 -1.74 -1.02
C ASP A 169 -17.50 -0.31 -1.51
N ALA A 170 -16.26 0.13 -1.72
CA ALA A 170 -15.98 1.43 -2.33
C ALA A 170 -16.58 1.51 -3.74
N ALA A 171 -16.40 0.47 -4.55
CA ALA A 171 -16.97 0.41 -5.89
C ALA A 171 -18.50 0.32 -5.90
N GLN A 172 -19.11 -0.30 -4.89
CA GLN A 172 -20.59 -0.40 -4.80
C GLN A 172 -21.25 0.89 -4.32
N SER A 173 -20.53 1.74 -3.59
CA SER A 173 -21.11 2.88 -2.88
C SER A 173 -20.69 4.26 -3.40
N ILE A 174 -19.66 4.33 -4.22
CA ILE A 174 -19.15 5.59 -4.80
C ILE A 174 -19.42 5.58 -6.30
N ASP A 175 -20.08 6.61 -6.77
CA ASP A 175 -20.37 6.78 -8.19
C ASP A 175 -19.10 6.80 -9.04
N ASN A 176 -19.16 6.20 -10.22
CA ASN A 176 -18.05 6.14 -11.19
C ASN A 176 -16.77 5.50 -10.61
N VAL A 177 -16.93 4.52 -9.73
CA VAL A 177 -15.85 3.67 -9.18
C VAL A 177 -16.14 2.23 -9.57
N TYR A 178 -15.13 1.56 -10.10
CA TYR A 178 -15.21 0.19 -10.58
C TYR A 178 -14.12 -0.66 -9.92
N VAL A 179 -14.34 -1.96 -9.83
CA VAL A 179 -13.37 -2.88 -9.24
C VAL A 179 -13.20 -4.10 -10.14
N ILE A 180 -11.95 -4.47 -10.38
CA ILE A 180 -11.63 -5.76 -10.97
C ILE A 180 -11.18 -6.73 -9.88
N CYS A 181 -11.64 -7.98 -9.97
CA CYS A 181 -11.22 -9.03 -9.05
C CYS A 181 -9.90 -9.65 -9.54
N THR A 182 -8.96 -9.88 -8.63
CA THR A 182 -7.67 -10.53 -8.92
C THR A 182 -7.37 -11.66 -7.94
N ILE A 183 -8.41 -12.29 -7.35
CA ILE A 183 -8.25 -13.37 -6.39
C ILE A 183 -7.41 -14.54 -6.95
N ASP A 184 -7.53 -14.79 -8.23
CA ASP A 184 -6.87 -15.87 -8.98
C ASP A 184 -5.49 -15.47 -9.55
N CYS A 185 -5.03 -14.25 -9.30
CA CYS A 185 -3.74 -13.73 -9.79
C CYS A 185 -2.66 -13.71 -8.70
N GLY A 186 -3.02 -14.07 -7.46
CA GLY A 186 -2.12 -14.06 -6.33
C GLY A 186 -1.29 -15.34 -6.21
N GLU A 187 -0.25 -15.24 -5.41
CA GLU A 187 0.58 -16.34 -4.97
C GLU A 187 0.43 -16.48 -3.46
N TYR A 188 0.39 -17.70 -2.95
CA TYR A 188 0.01 -18.00 -1.56
C TYR A 188 0.81 -17.18 -0.52
N ASP A 189 2.12 -17.13 -0.66
CA ASP A 189 3.07 -16.51 0.28
C ASP A 189 3.88 -15.36 -0.33
N ASN A 190 3.56 -14.94 -1.55
CA ASN A 190 4.21 -13.83 -2.22
C ASN A 190 3.26 -12.64 -2.37
N ILE A 191 3.46 -11.62 -1.53
CA ILE A 191 2.66 -10.38 -1.58
C ILE A 191 2.85 -9.59 -2.88
N HIS A 192 3.89 -9.93 -3.67
CA HIS A 192 4.19 -9.31 -4.96
C HIS A 192 4.03 -10.33 -6.12
N PRO A 193 2.79 -10.77 -6.43
CA PRO A 193 2.58 -11.78 -7.46
C PRO A 193 3.14 -11.32 -8.80
N VAL A 194 3.71 -12.26 -9.56
CA VAL A 194 4.41 -11.95 -10.82
C VAL A 194 3.45 -11.71 -11.98
N ASP A 195 2.23 -12.27 -11.94
CA ASP A 195 1.22 -12.03 -12.97
C ASP A 195 0.70 -10.60 -12.90
N LYS A 196 1.19 -9.75 -13.78
CA LYS A 196 0.70 -8.37 -13.98
C LYS A 196 -0.08 -8.23 -15.29
N ARG A 197 -0.06 -9.26 -16.13
CA ARG A 197 -0.78 -9.23 -17.39
C ARG A 197 -2.28 -9.37 -17.19
N THR A 198 -2.71 -10.37 -16.43
CA THR A 198 -4.14 -10.61 -16.16
C THR A 198 -4.83 -9.41 -15.50
N PRO A 199 -4.30 -8.79 -14.43
CA PRO A 199 -4.85 -7.54 -13.92
C PRO A 199 -4.90 -6.42 -14.96
N GLY A 200 -3.87 -6.28 -15.80
CA GLY A 200 -3.82 -5.27 -16.86
C GLY A 200 -4.92 -5.47 -17.93
N GLU A 201 -5.13 -6.70 -18.38
CA GLU A 201 -6.19 -7.04 -19.35
C GLU A 201 -7.59 -6.77 -18.73
N ARG A 202 -7.84 -7.17 -17.48
CA ARG A 202 -9.09 -6.89 -16.77
C ARG A 202 -9.36 -5.40 -16.58
N LEU A 203 -8.31 -4.61 -16.28
CA LEU A 203 -8.42 -3.16 -16.21
C LEU A 203 -8.77 -2.54 -17.57
N ALA A 204 -8.16 -3.03 -18.67
CA ALA A 204 -8.47 -2.58 -20.01
C ALA A 204 -9.91 -2.88 -20.38
N ASP A 205 -10.40 -4.09 -20.12
CA ASP A 205 -11.79 -4.49 -20.36
C ASP A 205 -12.79 -3.67 -19.53
N CYS A 206 -12.41 -3.34 -18.29
CA CYS A 206 -13.24 -2.52 -17.41
C CYS A 206 -13.30 -1.04 -17.84
N ALA A 207 -12.26 -0.55 -18.51
CA ALA A 207 -12.15 0.85 -18.96
C ALA A 207 -12.88 1.12 -20.29
N LEU A 208 -13.27 0.09 -21.06
CA LEU A 208 -13.99 0.17 -22.34
C LEU A 208 -15.49 0.15 -22.18
#